data_27527aec6a5c6fb118a1f1c0175667ad
#
_entry.id   27527aec6a5c6fb118a1f1c0175667ad
#
_cell.length_a   1.000
_cell.length_b   1.000
_cell.length_c   1.000
_cell.angle_alpha   90.00
_cell.angle_beta   90.00
_cell.angle_gamma   90.00
#
_symmetry.space_group_name_H-M   'P 1'
#
loop_
_entity.id
_entity.type
_entity.pdbx_description
1 polymer ?
#
loop_
_entity_poly.entity_id
_entity_poly.type
_entity_poly.pdbx_seq_one_letter_code
_entity_poly.pdbx_strand_id
1 'polypeptide(L)'
;MEEKDILYPKGIKWTKQRKDVYHVLLAADEPLSAVQIYNRILVNSKEEGYAVSTIYRILAAFEEKGFVEKSTFMGDGTVMYEWNKGGHTHYAVCLNCHKKVALQACPFEHLHLDTDMGNFMVTGHKLELYGYCKECEKSGKNSGSKQDD
;
A
#
# COMPACT_ATOMS: atom_id res chain seq x y z
N MET A 1 18.87 -5.34 13.08
CA MET A 1 19.19 -6.16 11.88
C MET A 1 20.40 -5.54 11.21
N GLU A 2 21.50 -6.25 11.20
CA GLU A 2 22.71 -5.75 10.55
C GLU A 2 22.53 -5.75 9.02
N GLU A 3 23.05 -4.72 8.38
CA GLU A 3 22.93 -4.49 6.93
C GLU A 3 23.41 -5.67 6.07
N LYS A 4 24.21 -6.56 6.66
CA LYS A 4 24.79 -7.72 5.99
C LYS A 4 23.80 -8.86 5.67
N ASP A 5 22.67 -8.89 6.35
CA ASP A 5 21.69 -9.99 6.23
C ASP A 5 20.51 -9.66 5.33
N ILE A 6 20.47 -8.46 4.73
CA ILE A 6 19.38 -8.05 3.86
C ILE A 6 19.70 -8.44 2.43
N LEU A 7 18.89 -9.37 1.90
CA LEU A 7 19.00 -9.78 0.50
C LEU A 7 18.18 -8.82 -0.37
N TYR A 8 18.86 -8.04 -1.19
CA TYR A 8 18.20 -7.12 -2.12
C TYR A 8 17.80 -7.83 -3.41
N PRO A 9 16.59 -7.57 -3.93
CA PRO A 9 16.16 -8.14 -5.21
C PRO A 9 17.11 -7.80 -6.35
N LYS A 10 17.32 -8.76 -7.25
CA LYS A 10 18.18 -8.60 -8.41
C LYS A 10 17.46 -7.83 -9.52
N GLY A 11 18.24 -7.25 -10.43
CA GLY A 11 17.72 -6.61 -11.63
C GLY A 11 17.78 -5.09 -11.62
N ILE A 12 18.28 -4.51 -10.54
CA ILE A 12 18.42 -3.06 -10.39
C ILE A 12 19.72 -2.76 -9.62
N LYS A 13 20.32 -1.62 -9.91
CA LYS A 13 21.44 -1.13 -9.11
C LYS A 13 20.95 -0.59 -7.78
N TRP A 14 21.46 -1.12 -6.69
CA TRP A 14 21.06 -0.69 -5.33
C TRP A 14 21.94 0.45 -4.84
N THR A 15 21.39 1.65 -4.90
CA THR A 15 21.99 2.85 -4.30
C THR A 15 21.50 3.00 -2.87
N LYS A 16 22.17 3.86 -2.07
CA LYS A 16 21.72 4.15 -0.71
C LYS A 16 20.26 4.63 -0.68
N GLN A 17 19.89 5.53 -1.58
CA GLN A 17 18.54 6.07 -1.65
C GLN A 17 17.49 5.00 -1.97
N ARG A 18 17.79 4.09 -2.90
CA ARG A 18 16.90 2.96 -3.21
C ARG A 18 16.76 2.00 -2.04
N LYS A 19 17.85 1.75 -1.30
CA LYS A 19 17.80 0.93 -0.08
C LYS A 19 16.94 1.57 1.00
N ASP A 20 17.03 2.88 1.18
CA ASP A 20 16.22 3.59 2.17
C ASP A 20 14.71 3.47 1.86
N VAL A 21 14.32 3.66 0.61
CA VAL A 21 12.92 3.48 0.18
C VAL A 21 12.47 2.02 0.38
N TYR A 22 13.32 1.08 0.01
CA TYR A 22 13.04 -0.35 0.18
C TYR A 22 12.78 -0.71 1.64
N HIS A 23 13.63 -0.23 2.54
CA HIS A 23 13.48 -0.51 3.98
C HIS A 23 12.20 0.07 4.54
N VAL A 24 11.81 1.27 4.13
CA VAL A 24 10.55 1.89 4.55
C VAL A 24 9.35 1.06 4.07
N LEU A 25 9.36 0.63 2.82
CA LEU A 25 8.27 -0.16 2.25
C LEU A 25 8.18 -1.55 2.89
N LEU A 26 9.30 -2.20 3.19
CA LEU A 26 9.29 -3.50 3.86
C LEU A 26 8.77 -3.43 5.29
N ALA A 27 9.09 -2.36 6.01
CA ALA A 27 8.68 -2.17 7.38
C ALA A 27 7.22 -1.72 7.51
N ALA A 28 6.62 -1.24 6.43
CA ALA A 28 5.25 -0.75 6.43
C ALA A 28 4.24 -1.90 6.47
N ASP A 29 3.24 -1.77 7.30
CA ASP A 29 2.12 -2.69 7.40
C ASP A 29 0.90 -2.24 6.57
N GLU A 30 1.02 -1.10 5.90
CA GLU A 30 0.00 -0.55 5.02
C GLU A 30 0.65 0.11 3.81
N PRO A 31 -0.10 0.31 2.70
CA PRO A 31 0.41 1.08 1.58
C PRO A 31 0.75 2.51 1.98
N LEU A 32 1.78 3.08 1.37
CA LEU A 32 2.27 4.43 1.67
C LEU A 32 2.28 5.27 0.40
N SER A 33 1.94 6.55 0.55
CA SER A 33 2.18 7.54 -0.50
C SER A 33 3.67 7.90 -0.58
N ALA A 34 4.08 8.49 -1.70
CA ALA A 34 5.46 8.97 -1.86
C ALA A 34 5.84 9.98 -0.77
N VAL A 35 4.93 10.86 -0.39
CA VAL A 35 5.15 11.84 0.67
C VAL A 35 5.31 11.17 2.03
N GLN A 36 4.52 10.15 2.32
CA GLN A 36 4.67 9.38 3.57
C GLN A 36 6.02 8.66 3.62
N ILE A 37 6.46 8.08 2.52
CA ILE A 37 7.78 7.44 2.42
C ILE A 37 8.87 8.48 2.68
N TYR A 38 8.78 9.63 2.03
CA TYR A 38 9.71 10.73 2.21
C TYR A 38 9.81 11.17 3.69
N ASN A 39 8.67 11.36 4.34
CA ASN A 39 8.64 11.78 5.74
C ASN A 39 9.27 10.72 6.67
N ARG A 40 9.05 9.45 6.41
CA ARG A 40 9.66 8.35 7.18
C ARG A 40 11.16 8.30 7.02
N ILE A 41 11.68 8.57 5.82
CA ILE A 41 13.12 8.63 5.57
C ILE A 41 13.74 9.81 6.32
N LEU A 42 13.11 10.99 6.29
CA LEU A 42 13.60 12.17 6.99
C LEU A 42 13.67 11.99 8.51
N VAL A 43 12.71 11.26 9.09
CA VAL A 43 12.71 10.97 10.53
C VAL A 43 13.86 10.05 10.90
N ASN A 44 14.17 9.06 10.07
CA ASN A 44 15.17 8.03 10.35
C ASN A 44 16.59 8.43 9.90
N SER A 45 16.69 9.38 8.98
CA SER A 45 17.95 9.83 8.42
C SER A 45 18.03 11.35 8.53
N LYS A 46 19.03 11.85 9.21
CA LYS A 46 19.28 13.31 9.31
C LYS A 46 20.03 13.83 8.08
N GLU A 47 20.09 13.06 7.01
CA GLU A 47 20.81 13.47 5.82
C GLU A 47 20.04 14.50 5.03
N GLU A 48 20.69 15.60 4.77
CA GLU A 48 20.22 16.62 3.84
C GLU A 48 20.32 16.09 2.40
N GLY A 49 19.42 16.49 1.53
CA GLY A 49 19.52 16.22 0.10
C GLY A 49 18.50 15.27 -0.48
N TYR A 50 17.56 14.76 0.30
CA TYR A 50 16.42 14.06 -0.26
C TYR A 50 15.37 15.04 -0.74
N ALA A 51 14.87 14.79 -1.95
CA ALA A 51 13.70 15.48 -2.50
C ALA A 51 12.57 14.48 -2.76
N VAL A 52 11.34 14.92 -2.66
CA VAL A 52 10.17 14.08 -2.99
C VAL A 52 10.26 13.56 -4.43
N SER A 53 10.78 14.38 -5.35
CA SER A 53 11.00 13.96 -6.74
C SER A 53 11.93 12.75 -6.87
N THR A 54 12.93 12.62 -6.00
CA THR A 54 13.80 11.46 -5.94
C THR A 54 13.02 10.21 -5.55
N ILE A 55 12.12 10.33 -4.58
CA ILE A 55 11.26 9.22 -4.16
C ILE A 55 10.39 8.74 -5.32
N TYR A 56 9.76 9.65 -6.06
CA TYR A 56 8.95 9.29 -7.23
C TYR A 56 9.76 8.56 -8.31
N ARG A 57 11.00 8.98 -8.56
CA ARG A 57 11.88 8.30 -9.52
C ARG A 57 12.23 6.88 -9.08
N ILE A 58 12.50 6.71 -7.79
CA ILE A 58 12.81 5.39 -7.22
C ILE A 58 11.60 4.48 -7.32
N LEU A 59 10.42 4.98 -6.95
CA LEU A 59 9.17 4.22 -7.03
C LEU A 59 8.84 3.83 -8.47
N ALA A 60 9.08 4.70 -9.44
CA ALA A 60 8.88 4.40 -10.85
C ALA A 60 9.81 3.27 -11.31
N ALA A 61 11.07 3.29 -10.90
CA ALA A 61 12.02 2.22 -11.20
C ALA A 61 11.60 0.89 -10.55
N PHE A 62 11.12 0.92 -9.31
CA PHE A 62 10.63 -0.27 -8.62
C PHE A 62 9.36 -0.82 -9.27
N GLU A 63 8.45 0.04 -9.70
CA GLU A 63 7.23 -0.34 -10.41
C GLU A 63 7.55 -1.04 -11.74
N GLU A 64 8.48 -0.47 -12.50
CA GLU A 64 8.92 -1.05 -13.78
C GLU A 64 9.47 -2.47 -13.60
N LYS A 65 10.15 -2.74 -12.50
CA LYS A 65 10.69 -4.06 -12.17
C LYS A 65 9.67 -4.99 -11.50
N GLY A 66 8.46 -4.54 -11.24
CA GLY A 66 7.44 -5.32 -10.55
C GLY A 66 7.69 -5.46 -9.05
N PHE A 67 8.57 -4.66 -8.46
CA PHE A 67 8.89 -4.73 -7.03
C PHE A 67 7.80 -4.11 -6.16
N VAL A 68 7.09 -3.11 -6.68
CA VAL A 68 6.00 -2.44 -5.96
C VAL A 68 4.72 -2.48 -6.77
N GLU A 69 3.62 -2.48 -6.06
CA GLU A 69 2.29 -2.26 -6.61
C GLU A 69 1.82 -0.85 -6.28
N LYS A 70 1.19 -0.25 -7.25
CA LYS A 70 0.65 1.10 -7.17
C LYS A 70 -0.87 1.03 -7.18
N SER A 71 -1.52 1.74 -6.27
CA SER A 71 -2.97 1.76 -6.17
C SER A 71 -3.46 3.12 -5.70
N THR A 72 -4.73 3.40 -5.98
CA THR A 72 -5.46 4.53 -5.40
C THR A 72 -6.61 3.97 -4.60
N PHE A 73 -6.77 4.46 -3.39
CA PHE A 73 -7.88 4.08 -2.51
C PHE A 73 -8.94 5.18 -2.53
N MET A 74 -10.16 4.79 -2.26
CA MET A 74 -11.23 5.75 -2.08
C MET A 74 -10.92 6.66 -0.88
N GLY A 75 -11.14 7.93 -1.05
CA GLY A 75 -10.88 8.94 -0.02
C GLY A 75 -10.34 10.21 -0.65
N ASP A 76 -9.05 10.31 -0.84
CA ASP A 76 -8.38 11.52 -1.35
C ASP A 76 -7.80 11.39 -2.76
N GLY A 77 -7.86 10.20 -3.35
CA GLY A 77 -7.29 9.93 -4.67
C GLY A 77 -5.76 9.84 -4.70
N THR A 78 -5.13 9.84 -3.54
CA THR A 78 -3.67 9.75 -3.44
C THR A 78 -3.17 8.40 -3.95
N VAL A 79 -2.10 8.41 -4.73
CA VAL A 79 -1.44 7.20 -5.19
C VAL A 79 -0.64 6.59 -4.04
N MET A 80 -0.86 5.31 -3.79
CA MET A 80 -0.23 4.56 -2.72
C MET A 80 0.64 3.44 -3.29
N TYR A 81 1.70 3.11 -2.60
CA TYR A 81 2.68 2.11 -3.01
C TYR A 81 2.85 1.06 -1.93
N GLU A 82 2.98 -0.18 -2.34
CA GLU A 82 3.20 -1.31 -1.46
C GLU A 82 4.25 -2.23 -2.07
N TRP A 83 5.19 -2.73 -1.26
CA TRP A 83 6.14 -3.73 -1.74
C TRP A 83 5.42 -5.02 -2.08
N ASN A 84 5.72 -5.58 -3.24
CA ASN A 84 5.10 -6.81 -3.72
C ASN A 84 5.69 -8.01 -2.97
N LYS A 85 4.92 -8.59 -2.05
CA LYS A 85 5.32 -9.73 -1.23
C LYS A 85 4.86 -11.08 -1.79
N GLY A 86 4.46 -11.12 -3.05
CA GLY A 86 4.06 -12.34 -3.74
C GLY A 86 2.61 -12.79 -3.54
N GLY A 87 1.83 -12.04 -2.80
CA GLY A 87 0.39 -12.24 -2.63
C GLY A 87 -0.35 -10.96 -2.93
N HIS A 88 -1.64 -10.97 -2.73
CA HIS A 88 -2.42 -9.73 -2.79
C HIS A 88 -3.14 -9.51 -1.46
N THR A 89 -3.25 -8.26 -1.06
CA THR A 89 -3.88 -7.86 0.18
C THR A 89 -5.02 -6.91 -0.12
N HIS A 90 -6.14 -7.12 0.54
CA HIS A 90 -7.27 -6.20 0.51
C HIS A 90 -7.30 -5.36 1.78
N TYR A 91 -7.84 -4.16 1.69
CA TYR A 91 -7.83 -3.21 2.79
C TYR A 91 -9.23 -2.70 3.07
N ALA A 92 -9.50 -2.48 4.35
CA ALA A 92 -10.59 -1.64 4.81
C ALA A 92 -10.07 -0.21 4.98
N VAL A 93 -10.79 0.76 4.45
CA VAL A 93 -10.41 2.17 4.48
C VAL A 93 -11.36 2.92 5.41
N CYS A 94 -10.79 3.66 6.38
CA CYS A 94 -11.58 4.56 7.21
C CYS A 94 -11.97 5.79 6.39
N LEU A 95 -13.26 6.06 6.30
CA LEU A 95 -13.77 7.19 5.52
C LEU A 95 -13.48 8.54 6.17
N ASN A 96 -13.10 8.56 7.43
CA ASN A 96 -12.78 9.78 8.16
C ASN A 96 -11.27 10.10 8.13
N CYS A 97 -10.43 9.20 8.64
CA CYS A 97 -8.99 9.44 8.75
C CYS A 97 -8.15 8.80 7.64
N HIS A 98 -8.77 8.03 6.75
CA HIS A 98 -8.14 7.32 5.63
C HIS A 98 -7.14 6.23 6.03
N LYS A 99 -7.14 5.82 7.31
CA LYS A 99 -6.36 4.68 7.78
C LYS A 99 -6.78 3.43 7.01
N LYS A 100 -5.80 2.61 6.66
CA LYS A 100 -6.01 1.37 5.94
C LYS A 100 -5.67 0.19 6.85
N VAL A 101 -6.58 -0.76 6.94
CA VAL A 101 -6.42 -1.96 7.73
C VAL A 101 -6.48 -3.17 6.79
N ALA A 102 -5.44 -4.00 6.84
CA ALA A 102 -5.37 -5.18 5.99
C ALA A 102 -6.37 -6.24 6.41
N LEU A 103 -7.04 -6.85 5.44
CA LEU A 103 -7.78 -8.08 5.67
C LEU A 103 -6.79 -9.24 5.82
N GLN A 104 -7.06 -10.16 6.73
CA GLN A 104 -6.17 -11.28 6.99
C GLN A 104 -6.17 -12.32 5.86
N ALA A 105 -7.27 -12.40 5.12
CA ALA A 105 -7.40 -13.34 4.00
C ALA A 105 -8.28 -12.74 2.92
N CYS A 106 -8.06 -13.18 1.68
CA CYS A 106 -8.90 -12.80 0.55
C CYS A 106 -10.22 -13.59 0.62
N PRO A 107 -11.39 -12.91 0.70
CA PRO A 107 -12.67 -13.62 0.74
C PRO A 107 -13.01 -14.35 -0.57
N PHE A 108 -12.29 -14.04 -1.66
CA PHE A 108 -12.53 -14.65 -2.97
C PHE A 108 -11.64 -15.87 -3.26
N GLU A 109 -10.75 -16.26 -2.37
CA GLU A 109 -9.88 -17.44 -2.58
C GLU A 109 -10.67 -18.73 -2.80
N HIS A 110 -11.85 -18.85 -2.19
CA HIS A 110 -12.68 -20.05 -2.23
C HIS A 110 -13.98 -19.86 -3.01
N LEU A 111 -14.13 -18.73 -3.71
CA LEU A 111 -15.32 -18.48 -4.53
C LEU A 111 -15.07 -18.88 -5.98
N HIS A 112 -15.97 -19.72 -6.49
CA HIS A 112 -16.03 -20.05 -7.90
C HIS A 112 -16.98 -19.09 -8.61
N LEU A 113 -16.43 -18.20 -9.44
CA LEU A 113 -17.19 -17.18 -10.14
C LEU A 113 -17.43 -17.51 -11.62
N ASP A 114 -17.40 -18.78 -11.96
CA ASP A 114 -17.42 -19.24 -13.35
C ASP A 114 -18.81 -19.47 -13.92
N THR A 115 -19.84 -19.53 -13.07
CA THR A 115 -21.17 -20.03 -13.48
C THR A 115 -21.97 -19.05 -14.34
N ASP A 116 -21.78 -17.74 -14.16
CA ASP A 116 -22.64 -16.74 -14.80
C ASP A 116 -21.92 -15.85 -15.83
N MET A 117 -20.66 -16.08 -16.06
CA MET A 117 -19.84 -15.21 -16.94
C MET A 117 -19.50 -15.82 -18.30
N GLY A 118 -20.02 -17.02 -18.60
CA GLY A 118 -19.78 -17.68 -19.87
C GLY A 118 -18.31 -17.96 -20.14
N ASN A 119 -17.81 -17.48 -21.26
CA ASN A 119 -16.41 -17.67 -21.68
C ASN A 119 -15.44 -16.66 -21.10
N PHE A 120 -15.82 -15.94 -20.06
CA PHE A 120 -14.98 -14.92 -19.46
C PHE A 120 -13.94 -15.52 -18.51
N MET A 121 -12.65 -15.26 -18.75
CA MET A 121 -11.59 -15.71 -17.87
C MET A 121 -11.28 -14.61 -16.85
N VAL A 122 -11.58 -14.89 -15.58
CA VAL A 122 -11.25 -13.98 -14.48
C VAL A 122 -9.79 -14.16 -14.11
N THR A 123 -9.00 -13.09 -14.18
CA THR A 123 -7.57 -13.11 -13.83
C THR A 123 -7.26 -12.34 -12.56
N GLY A 124 -8.21 -11.61 -12.01
CA GLY A 124 -7.99 -10.85 -10.78
C GLY A 124 -9.25 -10.15 -10.34
N HIS A 125 -9.14 -9.46 -9.22
CA HIS A 125 -10.23 -8.69 -8.65
C HIS A 125 -9.69 -7.54 -7.81
N LYS A 126 -10.53 -6.56 -7.54
CA LYS A 126 -10.25 -5.47 -6.61
C LYS A 126 -11.34 -5.46 -5.56
N LEU A 127 -10.95 -5.41 -4.30
CA LEU A 127 -11.86 -5.33 -3.16
C LEU A 127 -11.36 -4.28 -2.18
N GLU A 128 -12.21 -3.32 -1.88
CA GLU A 128 -12.00 -2.36 -0.80
C GLU A 128 -13.25 -2.36 0.09
N LEU A 129 -13.03 -2.34 1.40
CA LEU A 129 -14.10 -2.17 2.36
C LEU A 129 -14.04 -0.76 2.94
N TYR A 130 -15.20 -0.17 3.20
CA TYR A 130 -15.30 1.19 3.71
C TYR A 130 -16.03 1.21 5.04
N GLY A 131 -15.56 2.04 5.94
CA GLY A 131 -16.17 2.17 7.25
C GLY A 131 -15.41 3.15 8.11
N TYR A 132 -15.40 2.91 9.40
CA TYR A 132 -14.72 3.78 10.36
C TYR A 132 -13.85 2.93 11.29
N CYS A 133 -12.61 3.38 11.49
CA CYS A 133 -11.72 2.72 12.45
C CYS A 133 -12.23 2.97 13.89
N LYS A 134 -11.72 2.17 14.83
CA LYS A 134 -12.15 2.25 16.23
C LYS A 134 -11.99 3.63 16.85
N GLU A 135 -10.91 4.33 16.49
CA GLU A 135 -10.64 5.67 16.99
C GLU A 135 -11.65 6.70 16.48
N CYS A 136 -12.02 6.61 15.20
CA CYS A 136 -13.00 7.50 14.59
C CYS A 136 -14.42 7.19 15.05
N GLU A 137 -14.75 5.93 15.27
CA GLU A 137 -16.01 5.49 15.82
C GLU A 137 -16.19 6.01 17.26
N LYS A 138 -15.18 5.84 18.11
CA LYS A 138 -15.20 6.27 19.52
C LYS A 138 -15.25 7.77 19.69
N SER A 139 -14.68 8.55 18.78
CA SER A 139 -14.66 10.01 18.88
C SER A 139 -15.94 10.69 18.40
N GLY A 140 -16.96 9.92 18.02
CA GLY A 140 -18.23 10.46 17.53
C GLY A 140 -18.12 11.18 16.19
N LYS A 141 -17.01 11.09 15.51
CA LYS A 141 -16.80 11.66 14.17
C LYS A 141 -17.56 10.92 13.08
N ASN A 142 -18.31 9.96 13.44
CA ASN A 142 -19.15 9.07 12.69
C ASN A 142 -20.56 9.68 12.49
N SER A 143 -20.65 10.97 12.26
CA SER A 143 -21.92 11.63 12.01
C SER A 143 -22.39 11.50 10.55
N GLY A 144 -21.95 10.47 9.90
CA GLY A 144 -22.44 10.13 8.58
C GLY A 144 -23.73 9.35 8.67
N SER A 145 -24.73 9.82 7.95
CA SER A 145 -26.00 9.18 7.70
C SER A 145 -25.94 7.65 7.76
N LYS A 146 -26.76 7.07 8.59
CA LYS A 146 -27.16 5.68 8.46
C LYS A 146 -27.66 5.50 7.03
N GLN A 147 -26.88 4.86 6.20
CA GLN A 147 -27.45 4.24 5.03
C GLN A 147 -28.14 2.98 5.53
N ASP A 148 -29.45 3.09 5.65
CA ASP A 148 -30.29 1.92 5.80
C ASP A 148 -30.19 1.13 4.51
N ASP A 149 -29.56 0.00 4.57
CA ASP A 149 -29.74 -1.05 3.59
C ASP A 149 -30.96 -1.87 3.93
#